data_a879d5d8d2e4c92fd5bcc718a90b2cb1
#
_entry.id   a879d5d8d2e4c92fd5bcc718a90b2cb1
#
_cell.length_a   1.000
_cell.length_b   1.000
_cell.length_c   1.000
_cell.angle_alpha   90.00
_cell.angle_beta   90.00
_cell.angle_gamma   90.00
#
_symmetry.space_group_name_H-M   'P 1'
#
loop_
_entity.id
_entity.type
_entity.pdbx_description
1 polymer ?
#
loop_
_entity_poly.entity_id
_entity_poly.type
_entity_poly.pdbx_seq_one_letter_code
_entity_poly.pdbx_strand_id
1 'polypeptide(L)'
;LPYFDKTNRFASIVSPQYEMPKNNSEAGWRSGRVRQQLSNKETPIDMRMKALLALQNMPARHSAGILRDTLSDGSDDLRLLAYGMLDSREKQLTHRIQDALQRYEKLPTAEERYVPTRELAELYWELVYQNLVQGDMRQFSLEQVQRYANEALKYKAKDAGLWAISGRMWTLRGDYIRAMGGFTTAIKQGFPLVR
;
A
#
# COMPACT_ATOMS: atom_id res chain seq x y z
N LEU A 1 -5.36 -6.64 43.30
CA LEU A 1 -4.62 -5.65 42.53
C LEU A 1 -5.26 -5.55 41.14
N PRO A 2 -5.79 -4.39 40.72
CA PRO A 2 -6.40 -4.26 39.39
C PRO A 2 -5.32 -4.14 38.35
N TYR A 3 -5.44 -4.98 37.33
CA TYR A 3 -4.62 -5.00 36.11
C TYR A 3 -4.88 -3.72 35.30
N PHE A 4 -3.90 -2.87 35.20
CA PHE A 4 -3.99 -1.59 34.45
C PHE A 4 -3.89 -1.88 32.96
N ASP A 5 -5.01 -1.84 32.27
CA ASP A 5 -5.07 -1.90 30.80
C ASP A 5 -4.55 -0.59 30.22
N LYS A 6 -3.31 -0.63 29.69
CA LYS A 6 -2.61 0.52 29.07
C LYS A 6 -2.93 0.70 27.57
N THR A 7 -3.82 -0.10 27.01
CA THR A 7 -4.03 -0.13 25.54
C THR A 7 -5.07 0.85 25.02
N ASN A 8 -5.75 1.61 25.87
CA ASN A 8 -6.91 2.39 25.43
C ASN A 8 -6.77 3.93 25.51
N ARG A 9 -5.58 4.49 25.70
CA ARG A 9 -5.42 5.96 25.73
C ARG A 9 -5.35 6.63 24.36
N PHE A 10 -5.12 5.89 23.28
CA PHE A 10 -5.09 6.44 21.93
C PHE A 10 -6.42 6.34 21.17
N ALA A 11 -7.37 5.56 21.67
CA ALA A 11 -8.68 5.37 21.02
C ALA A 11 -9.64 6.55 21.22
N SER A 12 -9.39 7.43 22.18
CA SER A 12 -10.29 8.56 22.50
C SER A 12 -9.94 9.90 21.84
N ILE A 13 -8.88 9.93 21.03
CA ILE A 13 -8.48 11.14 20.26
C ILE A 13 -9.06 11.14 18.83
N VAL A 14 -9.84 10.12 18.50
CA VAL A 14 -10.44 10.00 17.16
C VAL A 14 -11.83 10.64 17.16
N SER A 15 -11.97 11.83 16.66
CA SER A 15 -12.87 12.17 15.57
C SER A 15 -12.92 13.66 15.27
N PRO A 16 -12.47 14.10 14.10
CA PRO A 16 -13.38 14.78 13.20
C PRO A 16 -13.89 13.76 12.19
N GLN A 17 -15.20 13.76 11.94
CA GLN A 17 -15.86 13.01 10.89
C GLN A 17 -15.27 13.40 9.52
N TYR A 18 -14.23 12.70 9.10
CA TYR A 18 -13.78 12.75 7.71
C TYR A 18 -14.58 11.72 6.93
N GLU A 19 -15.61 12.20 6.23
CA GLU A 19 -16.30 11.38 5.23
C GLU A 19 -15.28 10.82 4.24
N MET A 20 -15.35 9.50 4.02
CA MET A 20 -14.52 8.84 3.01
C MET A 20 -14.75 9.49 1.66
N PRO A 21 -13.70 9.90 0.92
CA PRO A 21 -13.88 10.53 -0.38
C PRO A 21 -14.52 9.56 -1.36
N LYS A 22 -15.68 9.94 -1.88
CA LYS A 22 -16.44 9.17 -2.88
C LYS A 22 -15.79 9.16 -4.27
N ASN A 23 -14.73 9.98 -4.49
CA ASN A 23 -14.08 10.11 -5.79
C ASN A 23 -12.56 10.26 -5.67
N ASN A 24 -11.81 9.68 -6.64
CA ASN A 24 -10.35 9.68 -6.72
C ASN A 24 -9.74 11.10 -6.80
N SER A 25 -10.43 12.04 -7.45
CA SER A 25 -9.99 13.44 -7.57
C SER A 25 -9.97 14.16 -6.22
N GLU A 26 -10.93 13.89 -5.33
CA GLU A 26 -11.01 14.49 -4.00
C GLU A 26 -9.88 13.98 -3.10
N ALA A 27 -9.51 12.70 -3.19
CA ALA A 27 -8.41 12.14 -2.42
C ALA A 27 -7.06 12.76 -2.83
N GLY A 28 -6.84 12.99 -4.12
CA GLY A 28 -5.66 13.67 -4.64
C GLY A 28 -5.55 15.11 -4.15
N TRP A 29 -6.65 15.86 -4.20
CA TRP A 29 -6.67 17.25 -3.73
C TRP A 29 -6.47 17.37 -2.22
N ARG A 30 -7.07 16.46 -1.44
CA ARG A 30 -6.87 16.39 0.02
C ARG A 30 -5.41 16.05 0.36
N SER A 31 -4.77 15.13 -0.36
CA SER A 31 -3.37 14.80 -0.12
C SER A 31 -2.43 15.98 -0.40
N GLY A 32 -2.73 16.80 -1.43
CA GLY A 32 -1.99 18.02 -1.71
C GLY A 32 -2.08 19.04 -0.57
N ARG A 33 -3.27 19.25 -0.02
CA ARG A 33 -3.48 20.15 1.13
C ARG A 33 -2.76 19.66 2.39
N VAL A 34 -2.85 18.36 2.67
CA VAL A 34 -2.15 17.75 3.82
C VAL A 34 -0.63 17.89 3.65
N ARG A 35 -0.10 17.63 2.45
CA ARG A 35 1.33 17.83 2.16
C ARG A 35 1.74 19.27 2.38
N GLN A 36 0.99 20.25 1.87
CA GLN A 36 1.26 21.67 2.07
C GLN A 36 1.26 22.05 3.56
N GLN A 37 0.28 21.58 4.32
CA GLN A 37 0.19 21.84 5.75
C GLN A 37 1.36 21.22 6.54
N LEU A 38 1.81 20.03 6.17
CA LEU A 38 2.95 19.36 6.80
C LEU A 38 4.27 20.03 6.46
N SER A 39 4.46 20.53 5.23
CA SER A 39 5.70 21.18 4.81
C SER A 39 5.83 22.61 5.30
N ASN A 40 4.75 23.26 5.69
CA ASN A 40 4.80 24.61 6.23
C ASN A 40 5.24 24.59 7.70
N LYS A 41 6.49 25.01 7.96
CA LYS A 41 7.10 25.06 9.31
C LYS A 41 6.46 26.10 10.23
N GLU A 42 5.76 27.09 9.68
CA GLU A 42 5.03 28.10 10.47
C GLU A 42 3.71 27.55 11.02
N THR A 43 3.22 26.41 10.49
CA THR A 43 2.03 25.75 11.01
C THR A 43 2.32 25.17 12.41
N PRO A 44 1.47 25.44 13.42
CA PRO A 44 1.63 24.87 14.76
C PRO A 44 1.74 23.35 14.71
N ILE A 45 2.59 22.79 15.58
CA ILE A 45 2.90 21.36 15.61
C ILE A 45 1.64 20.49 15.76
N ASP A 46 0.67 20.91 16.59
CA ASP A 46 -0.59 20.18 16.80
C ASP A 46 -1.41 20.09 15.51
N MET A 47 -1.40 21.13 14.69
CA MET A 47 -2.10 21.14 13.40
C MET A 47 -1.40 20.24 12.39
N ARG A 48 -0.07 20.20 12.39
CA ARG A 48 0.73 19.31 11.56
C ARG A 48 0.53 17.84 11.98
N MET A 49 0.47 17.55 13.28
CA MET A 49 0.16 16.21 13.80
C MET A 49 -1.24 15.76 13.38
N LYS A 50 -2.25 16.62 13.48
CA LYS A 50 -3.62 16.31 13.01
C LYS A 50 -3.65 16.04 11.52
N ALA A 51 -2.90 16.81 10.71
CA ALA A 51 -2.78 16.59 9.28
C ALA A 51 -2.12 15.24 8.96
N LEU A 52 -1.08 14.85 9.74
CA LEU A 52 -0.42 13.56 9.60
C LEU A 52 -1.35 12.40 9.95
N LEU A 53 -2.10 12.50 11.06
CA LEU A 53 -3.10 11.49 11.46
C LEU A 53 -4.21 11.33 10.41
N ALA A 54 -4.61 12.39 9.70
CA ALA A 54 -5.60 12.30 8.63
C ALA A 54 -5.15 11.37 7.49
N LEU A 55 -3.83 11.13 7.31
CA LEU A 55 -3.30 10.19 6.32
C LEU A 55 -3.63 8.72 6.62
N GLN A 56 -4.01 8.37 7.85
CA GLN A 56 -4.42 6.99 8.19
C GLN A 56 -5.61 6.53 7.35
N ASN A 57 -6.56 7.42 7.12
CA ASN A 57 -7.79 7.14 6.39
C ASN A 57 -7.68 7.40 4.88
N MET A 58 -6.48 7.75 4.39
CA MET A 58 -6.24 8.02 2.97
C MET A 58 -5.67 6.77 2.27
N PRO A 59 -6.07 6.53 1.00
CA PRO A 59 -5.47 5.46 0.22
C PRO A 59 -3.94 5.57 0.19
N ALA A 60 -3.27 4.43 0.30
CA ALA A 60 -1.82 4.36 0.41
C ALA A 60 -1.08 5.09 -0.72
N ARG A 61 -1.60 5.02 -1.96
CA ARG A 61 -1.04 5.74 -3.13
C ARG A 61 -0.91 7.26 -2.93
N HIS A 62 -1.75 7.87 -2.07
CA HIS A 62 -1.74 9.31 -1.79
C HIS A 62 -1.02 9.66 -0.49
N SER A 63 -0.89 8.73 0.43
CA SER A 63 -0.35 8.98 1.77
C SER A 63 1.07 8.44 1.99
N ALA A 64 1.48 7.37 1.30
CA ALA A 64 2.77 6.72 1.55
C ALA A 64 3.97 7.66 1.28
N GLY A 65 3.93 8.44 0.19
CA GLY A 65 4.96 9.42 -0.12
C GLY A 65 5.05 10.53 0.94
N ILE A 66 3.88 11.02 1.39
CA ILE A 66 3.83 12.10 2.41
C ILE A 66 4.39 11.60 3.74
N LEU A 67 4.00 10.38 4.19
CA LEU A 67 4.55 9.77 5.41
C LEU A 67 6.08 9.67 5.35
N ARG A 68 6.59 9.28 4.19
CA ARG A 68 8.04 9.15 4.01
C ARG A 68 8.74 10.49 4.01
N ASP A 69 8.21 11.50 3.32
CA ASP A 69 8.75 12.86 3.34
C ASP A 69 8.83 13.38 4.80
N THR A 70 7.85 13.02 5.64
CA THR A 70 7.78 13.40 7.05
C THR A 70 8.86 12.74 7.92
N LEU A 71 9.44 11.61 7.50
CA LEU A 71 10.58 10.99 8.24
C LEU A 71 11.81 11.87 8.28
N SER A 72 11.91 12.88 7.41
CA SER A 72 12.99 13.88 7.38
C SER A 72 12.57 15.21 8.00
N ASP A 73 11.43 15.25 8.70
CA ASP A 73 10.96 16.49 9.35
C ASP A 73 11.85 16.92 10.51
N GLY A 74 11.88 18.23 10.79
CA GLY A 74 12.64 18.78 11.92
C GLY A 74 12.08 18.41 13.30
N SER A 75 10.79 18.03 13.38
CA SER A 75 10.12 17.64 14.63
C SER A 75 10.23 16.14 14.87
N ASP A 76 10.75 15.78 16.05
CA ASP A 76 10.84 14.38 16.50
C ASP A 76 9.47 13.72 16.59
N ASP A 77 8.46 14.45 17.08
CA ASP A 77 7.11 13.92 17.24
C ASP A 77 6.49 13.54 15.88
N LEU A 78 6.67 14.37 14.86
CA LEU A 78 6.19 14.08 13.51
C LEU A 78 6.94 12.90 12.88
N ARG A 79 8.27 12.83 13.06
CA ARG A 79 9.07 11.71 12.57
C ARG A 79 8.64 10.39 13.21
N LEU A 80 8.48 10.39 14.54
CA LEU A 80 8.09 9.21 15.30
C LEU A 80 6.68 8.73 14.90
N LEU A 81 5.73 9.68 14.75
CA LEU A 81 4.38 9.35 14.33
C LEU A 81 4.35 8.78 12.90
N ALA A 82 5.07 9.40 11.97
CA ALA A 82 5.18 8.92 10.59
C ALA A 82 5.80 7.51 10.52
N TYR A 83 6.87 7.29 11.29
CA TYR A 83 7.50 5.98 11.42
C TYR A 83 6.52 4.92 11.95
N GLY A 84 5.82 5.21 13.04
CA GLY A 84 4.82 4.29 13.61
C GLY A 84 3.69 3.96 12.65
N MET A 85 3.26 4.92 11.83
CA MET A 85 2.24 4.69 10.80
C MET A 85 2.75 3.79 9.67
N LEU A 86 4.00 3.97 9.23
CA LEU A 86 4.62 3.11 8.20
C LEU A 86 4.85 1.70 8.73
N ASP A 87 5.40 1.55 9.94
CA ASP A 87 5.61 0.26 10.62
C ASP A 87 4.29 -0.51 10.79
N SER A 88 3.22 0.17 11.22
CA SER A 88 1.89 -0.44 11.33
C SER A 88 1.37 -0.97 9.99
N ARG A 89 1.57 -0.22 8.90
CA ARG A 89 1.18 -0.66 7.55
C ARG A 89 1.97 -1.87 7.07
N GLU A 90 3.28 -1.86 7.30
CA GLU A 90 4.14 -2.99 6.96
C GLU A 90 3.71 -4.25 7.70
N LYS A 91 3.49 -4.16 9.02
CA LYS A 91 3.02 -5.27 9.84
C LYS A 91 1.67 -5.82 9.37
N GLN A 92 0.73 -4.94 9.05
CA GLN A 92 -0.58 -5.35 8.52
C GLN A 92 -0.46 -6.11 7.20
N LEU A 93 0.36 -5.62 6.26
CA LEU A 93 0.57 -6.31 4.98
C LEU A 93 1.30 -7.64 5.17
N THR A 94 2.31 -7.68 6.02
CA THR A 94 3.06 -8.91 6.33
C THR A 94 2.14 -9.97 6.96
N HIS A 95 1.26 -9.57 7.86
CA HIS A 95 0.29 -10.50 8.46
C HIS A 95 -0.68 -11.04 7.40
N ARG A 96 -1.21 -10.19 6.53
CA ARG A 96 -2.07 -10.63 5.42
C ARG A 96 -1.33 -11.57 4.45
N ILE A 97 -0.04 -11.34 4.19
CA ILE A 97 0.78 -12.24 3.38
C ILE A 97 0.88 -13.61 4.06
N GLN A 98 1.13 -13.66 5.37
CA GLN A 98 1.20 -14.91 6.12
C GLN A 98 -0.13 -15.68 6.07
N ASP A 99 -1.25 -15.00 6.25
CA ASP A 99 -2.58 -15.60 6.15
C ASP A 99 -2.87 -16.14 4.73
N ALA A 100 -2.47 -15.40 3.71
CA ALA A 100 -2.64 -15.84 2.32
C ALA A 100 -1.74 -17.04 1.98
N LEU A 101 -0.50 -17.09 2.49
CA LEU A 101 0.40 -18.24 2.36
C LEU A 101 -0.17 -19.49 3.03
N GLN A 102 -0.70 -19.37 4.25
CA GLN A 102 -1.34 -20.50 4.93
C GLN A 102 -2.55 -21.03 4.16
N ARG A 103 -3.35 -20.16 3.53
CA ARG A 103 -4.46 -20.59 2.68
C ARG A 103 -3.96 -21.27 1.41
N TYR A 104 -2.95 -20.72 0.77
CA TYR A 104 -2.31 -21.28 -0.42
C TYR A 104 -1.78 -22.71 -0.17
N GLU A 105 -1.14 -22.96 0.98
CA GLU A 105 -0.58 -24.26 1.33
C GLU A 105 -1.67 -25.33 1.62
N LYS A 106 -2.80 -24.91 2.20
CA LYS A 106 -3.89 -25.83 2.59
C LYS A 106 -4.75 -26.28 1.41
N LEU A 107 -4.77 -25.54 0.30
CA LEU A 107 -5.65 -25.83 -0.83
C LEU A 107 -5.02 -26.86 -1.78
N PRO A 108 -5.71 -28.00 -2.06
CA PRO A 108 -5.13 -29.09 -2.81
C PRO A 108 -5.07 -28.84 -4.31
N THR A 109 -6.08 -28.14 -4.86
CA THR A 109 -6.19 -27.97 -6.30
C THR A 109 -5.65 -26.61 -6.78
N ALA A 110 -5.23 -26.60 -8.02
CA ALA A 110 -4.71 -25.41 -8.68
C ALA A 110 -5.78 -24.31 -8.84
N GLU A 111 -7.04 -24.69 -9.15
CA GLU A 111 -8.14 -23.75 -9.29
C GLU A 111 -8.46 -23.07 -7.96
N GLU A 112 -8.49 -23.82 -6.86
CA GLU A 112 -8.71 -23.27 -5.52
C GLU A 112 -7.58 -22.33 -5.10
N ARG A 113 -6.34 -22.62 -5.51
CA ARG A 113 -5.16 -21.77 -5.23
C ARG A 113 -5.17 -20.44 -5.98
N TYR A 114 -5.98 -20.29 -7.04
CA TYR A 114 -5.99 -19.03 -7.80
C TYR A 114 -6.24 -17.81 -6.91
N VAL A 115 -7.21 -17.85 -6.00
CA VAL A 115 -7.57 -16.72 -5.15
C VAL A 115 -6.43 -16.31 -4.23
N PRO A 116 -5.84 -17.19 -3.40
CA PRO A 116 -4.71 -16.82 -2.55
C PRO A 116 -3.45 -16.47 -3.35
N THR A 117 -3.21 -17.10 -4.50
CA THR A 117 -2.07 -16.77 -5.37
C THR A 117 -2.18 -15.35 -5.94
N ARG A 118 -3.38 -14.98 -6.40
CA ARG A 118 -3.67 -13.63 -6.86
C ARG A 118 -3.48 -12.61 -5.73
N GLU A 119 -4.02 -12.90 -4.55
CA GLU A 119 -3.89 -12.05 -3.38
C GLU A 119 -2.41 -11.87 -2.96
N LEU A 120 -1.61 -12.94 -2.99
CA LEU A 120 -0.17 -12.85 -2.72
C LEU A 120 0.55 -11.92 -3.69
N ALA A 121 0.26 -12.03 -4.99
CA ALA A 121 0.83 -11.10 -5.97
C ALA A 121 0.48 -9.63 -5.67
N GLU A 122 -0.78 -9.36 -5.30
CA GLU A 122 -1.25 -8.03 -4.94
C GLU A 122 -0.60 -7.51 -3.65
N LEU A 123 -0.49 -8.34 -2.61
CA LEU A 123 0.09 -7.96 -1.33
C LEU A 123 1.59 -7.67 -1.42
N TYR A 124 2.37 -8.52 -2.11
CA TYR A 124 3.78 -8.25 -2.35
C TYR A 124 3.97 -7.00 -3.23
N TRP A 125 3.09 -6.78 -4.20
CA TRP A 125 3.09 -5.53 -4.98
C TRP A 125 2.80 -4.32 -4.09
N GLU A 126 1.86 -4.43 -3.16
CA GLU A 126 1.49 -3.34 -2.26
C GLU A 126 2.66 -2.94 -1.34
N LEU A 127 3.46 -3.89 -0.83
CA LEU A 127 4.70 -3.60 -0.08
C LEU A 127 5.68 -2.75 -0.90
N VAL A 128 5.85 -3.10 -2.17
CA VAL A 128 6.75 -2.37 -3.09
C VAL A 128 6.16 -1.01 -3.46
N TYR A 129 4.88 -0.98 -3.77
CA TYR A 129 4.18 0.24 -4.20
C TYR A 129 4.14 1.31 -3.12
N GLN A 130 3.84 0.92 -1.89
CA GLN A 130 3.90 1.80 -0.72
C GLN A 130 5.36 2.08 -0.30
N ASN A 131 6.34 1.42 -0.96
CA ASN A 131 7.76 1.52 -0.66
C ASN A 131 8.07 1.20 0.82
N LEU A 132 7.36 0.24 1.41
CA LEU A 132 7.54 -0.21 2.79
C LEU A 132 8.78 -1.10 2.94
N VAL A 133 9.26 -1.66 1.83
CA VAL A 133 10.45 -2.52 1.77
C VAL A 133 11.53 -1.88 0.89
N GLN A 134 12.80 -2.05 1.29
CA GLN A 134 13.98 -1.49 0.62
C GLN A 134 15.06 -2.58 0.40
N GLY A 135 16.07 -2.27 -0.39
CA GLY A 135 17.21 -3.17 -0.62
C GLY A 135 16.77 -4.56 -1.07
N ASP A 136 17.34 -5.57 -0.44
CA ASP A 136 17.10 -6.99 -0.77
C ASP A 136 15.64 -7.40 -0.56
N MET A 137 14.97 -6.86 0.46
CA MET A 137 13.55 -7.13 0.70
C MET A 137 12.65 -6.60 -0.43
N ARG A 138 13.01 -5.46 -1.02
CA ARG A 138 12.30 -4.94 -2.19
C ARG A 138 12.50 -5.84 -3.41
N GLN A 139 13.74 -6.29 -3.63
CA GLN A 139 14.05 -7.23 -4.71
C GLN A 139 13.31 -8.55 -4.53
N PHE A 140 13.37 -9.13 -3.35
CA PHE A 140 12.62 -10.33 -2.99
C PHE A 140 11.11 -10.15 -3.25
N SER A 141 10.53 -9.04 -2.79
CA SER A 141 9.11 -8.77 -2.99
C SER A 141 8.74 -8.70 -4.48
N LEU A 142 9.57 -8.07 -5.33
CA LEU A 142 9.36 -8.05 -6.78
C LEU A 142 9.44 -9.45 -7.41
N GLU A 143 10.30 -10.32 -6.91
CA GLU A 143 10.38 -11.72 -7.34
C GLU A 143 9.12 -12.50 -6.95
N GLN A 144 8.60 -12.28 -5.74
CA GLN A 144 7.35 -12.89 -5.32
C GLN A 144 6.16 -12.38 -6.16
N VAL A 145 6.10 -11.08 -6.46
CA VAL A 145 5.08 -10.53 -7.40
C VAL A 145 5.13 -11.28 -8.72
N GLN A 146 6.31 -11.41 -9.32
CA GLN A 146 6.45 -12.12 -10.60
C GLN A 146 6.03 -13.58 -10.50
N ARG A 147 6.46 -14.29 -9.45
CA ARG A 147 6.15 -15.69 -9.22
C ARG A 147 4.65 -15.91 -9.11
N TYR A 148 3.99 -15.22 -8.19
CA TYR A 148 2.57 -15.41 -7.93
C TYR A 148 1.68 -14.87 -9.04
N ALA A 149 2.04 -13.75 -9.67
CA ALA A 149 1.31 -13.26 -10.85
C ALA A 149 1.37 -14.26 -12.01
N ASN A 150 2.56 -14.79 -12.32
CA ASN A 150 2.70 -15.80 -13.38
C ASN A 150 1.93 -17.08 -13.07
N GLU A 151 1.94 -17.53 -11.82
CA GLU A 151 1.19 -18.72 -11.38
C GLU A 151 -0.32 -18.49 -11.50
N ALA A 152 -0.83 -17.37 -10.99
CA ALA A 152 -2.26 -17.05 -11.08
C ALA A 152 -2.74 -16.89 -12.53
N LEU A 153 -1.91 -16.31 -13.40
CA LEU A 153 -2.23 -16.16 -14.83
C LEU A 153 -2.29 -17.48 -15.60
N LYS A 154 -1.65 -18.56 -15.12
CA LYS A 154 -1.83 -19.91 -15.71
C LYS A 154 -3.27 -20.40 -15.52
N TYR A 155 -3.92 -20.06 -14.43
CA TYR A 155 -5.31 -20.44 -14.15
C TYR A 155 -6.31 -19.45 -14.76
N LYS A 156 -5.99 -18.16 -14.74
CA LYS A 156 -6.88 -17.11 -15.25
C LYS A 156 -6.11 -16.10 -16.10
N ALA A 157 -5.80 -16.50 -17.33
CA ALA A 157 -5.02 -15.72 -18.29
C ALA A 157 -5.64 -14.34 -18.63
N LYS A 158 -6.94 -14.15 -18.37
CA LYS A 158 -7.68 -12.92 -18.65
C LYS A 158 -7.78 -11.97 -17.44
N ASP A 159 -7.01 -12.19 -16.36
CA ASP A 159 -7.01 -11.26 -15.22
C ASP A 159 -6.26 -9.97 -15.59
N ALA A 160 -7.04 -8.94 -15.89
CA ALA A 160 -6.54 -7.62 -16.28
C ALA A 160 -5.72 -6.95 -15.16
N GLY A 161 -6.08 -7.18 -13.90
CA GLY A 161 -5.37 -6.64 -12.72
C GLY A 161 -3.96 -7.21 -12.59
N LEU A 162 -3.81 -8.51 -12.74
CA LEU A 162 -2.49 -9.18 -12.71
C LEU A 162 -1.59 -8.75 -13.87
N TRP A 163 -2.14 -8.57 -15.07
CA TRP A 163 -1.38 -8.02 -16.19
C TRP A 163 -0.92 -6.58 -15.93
N ALA A 164 -1.76 -5.74 -15.32
CA ALA A 164 -1.38 -4.40 -14.94
C ALA A 164 -0.27 -4.37 -13.86
N ILE A 165 -0.36 -5.24 -12.84
CA ILE A 165 0.68 -5.40 -11.81
C ILE A 165 1.99 -5.86 -12.46
N SER A 166 1.95 -6.85 -13.35
CA SER A 166 3.13 -7.33 -14.10
C SER A 166 3.78 -6.20 -14.92
N GLY A 167 2.98 -5.40 -15.61
CA GLY A 167 3.49 -4.24 -16.37
C GLY A 167 4.21 -3.23 -15.46
N ARG A 168 3.63 -2.89 -14.32
CA ARG A 168 4.24 -1.98 -13.33
C ARG A 168 5.53 -2.56 -12.73
N MET A 169 5.52 -3.84 -12.41
CA MET A 169 6.70 -4.54 -11.88
C MET A 169 7.86 -4.52 -12.88
N TRP A 170 7.60 -4.80 -14.18
CA TRP A 170 8.61 -4.72 -15.21
C TRP A 170 9.13 -3.31 -15.45
N THR A 171 8.26 -2.28 -15.31
CA THR A 171 8.70 -0.87 -15.34
C THR A 171 9.72 -0.58 -14.25
N LEU A 172 9.49 -1.06 -13.01
CA LEU A 172 10.44 -0.88 -11.89
C LEU A 172 11.76 -1.62 -12.11
N ARG A 173 11.75 -2.69 -12.89
CA ARG A 173 12.96 -3.45 -13.27
C ARG A 173 13.69 -2.89 -14.50
N GLY A 174 13.14 -1.86 -15.15
CA GLY A 174 13.70 -1.26 -16.35
C GLY A 174 13.45 -2.05 -17.65
N ASP A 175 12.68 -3.15 -17.60
CA ASP A 175 12.30 -3.92 -18.79
C ASP A 175 11.01 -3.34 -19.40
N TYR A 176 11.19 -2.28 -20.18
CA TYR A 176 10.07 -1.55 -20.78
C TYR A 176 9.34 -2.35 -21.88
N ILE A 177 10.00 -3.32 -22.51
CA ILE A 177 9.38 -4.17 -23.53
C ILE A 177 8.34 -5.08 -22.87
N ARG A 178 8.73 -5.79 -21.79
CA ARG A 178 7.81 -6.62 -21.02
C ARG A 178 6.74 -5.78 -20.32
N ALA A 179 7.09 -4.60 -19.81
CA ALA A 179 6.13 -3.68 -19.21
C ALA A 179 5.02 -3.28 -20.20
N MET A 180 5.39 -2.89 -21.43
CA MET A 180 4.44 -2.53 -22.48
C MET A 180 3.54 -3.72 -22.87
N GLY A 181 4.10 -4.92 -22.96
CA GLY A 181 3.33 -6.16 -23.18
C GLY A 181 2.28 -6.39 -22.09
N GLY A 182 2.66 -6.24 -20.83
CA GLY A 182 1.76 -6.36 -19.68
C GLY A 182 0.62 -5.35 -19.72
N PHE A 183 0.93 -4.06 -19.92
CA PHE A 183 -0.10 -3.01 -19.99
C PHE A 183 -1.04 -3.17 -21.20
N THR A 184 -0.49 -3.50 -22.37
CA THR A 184 -1.31 -3.74 -23.56
C THR A 184 -2.29 -4.89 -23.35
N THR A 185 -1.83 -5.97 -22.69
CA THR A 185 -2.69 -7.11 -22.37
C THR A 185 -3.73 -6.74 -21.32
N ALA A 186 -3.35 -6.00 -20.28
CA ALA A 186 -4.29 -5.51 -19.27
C ALA A 186 -5.44 -4.70 -19.90
N ILE A 187 -5.11 -3.76 -20.79
CA ILE A 187 -6.10 -2.94 -21.51
C ILE A 187 -7.02 -3.81 -22.36
N LYS A 188 -6.46 -4.76 -23.13
CA LYS A 188 -7.26 -5.71 -23.92
C LYS A 188 -8.21 -6.56 -23.10
N GLN A 189 -7.85 -6.84 -21.83
CA GLN A 189 -8.68 -7.58 -20.88
C GLN A 189 -9.63 -6.69 -20.06
N GLY A 190 -9.75 -5.41 -20.39
CA GLY A 190 -10.71 -4.49 -19.78
C GLY A 190 -10.20 -3.78 -18.51
N PHE A 191 -8.88 -3.68 -18.30
CA PHE A 191 -8.36 -2.88 -17.20
C PHE A 191 -8.77 -1.41 -17.39
N PRO A 192 -9.43 -0.78 -16.39
CA PRO A 192 -9.91 0.59 -16.54
C PRO A 192 -8.75 1.56 -16.69
N LEU A 193 -8.74 2.30 -17.79
CA LEU A 193 -7.86 3.46 -17.96
C LEU A 193 -8.43 4.57 -17.07
N VAL A 194 -7.74 4.90 -15.99
CA VAL A 194 -8.06 6.07 -15.20
C VAL A 194 -7.71 7.30 -16.04
N ARG A 195 -8.74 8.06 -16.46
CA ARG A 195 -8.59 9.37 -17.07
C ARG A 195 -8.23 10.43 -16.04
#